data_1325d1b11cff39d09aa601cb7373eafc
#
_entry.id   1325d1b11cff39d09aa601cb7373eafc
#
_cell.length_a   1.000
_cell.length_b   1.000
_cell.length_c   1.000
_cell.angle_alpha   90.00
_cell.angle_beta   90.00
_cell.angle_gamma   90.00
#
_symmetry.space_group_name_H-M   'P 1'
#
loop_
_entity.id
_entity.type
_entity.pdbx_description
1 polymer ?
#
loop_
_entity_poly.entity_id
_entity_poly.type
_entity_poly.pdbx_seq_one_letter_code
_entity_poly.pdbx_strand_id
1 'polypeptide(L)'
;TSLEASRRQLFNDMGMIDFGQSIQARSKEWSPASIPTSAEALSLLKEKNPNILIQQSRIELNKLQVKIAKGMRSPSIFGSLDYSANGDNSEELKEAFKDDWRLGVNMGVTLPLYSGNSLSSAQQRAKIEQQKSENDYITNINDLRVQIELIRKSILNYAEIIPINQEVVLSAEEDLKLVQEKYSVGSATILEVLDAQVSLIRSNSSLINIIHDARVEEMNLKAILGVLDLEYQNKEEQ
;
A
#
# COMPACT_ATOMS: atom_id res chain seq x y z
N THR A 1 12.83 -29.24 -7.06
CA THR A 1 13.99 -28.49 -6.53
C THR A 1 13.53 -27.12 -6.00
N SER A 2 14.34 -26.46 -5.14
CA SER A 2 14.00 -25.15 -4.57
C SER A 2 13.74 -24.08 -5.62
N LEU A 3 14.46 -24.10 -6.73
CA LEU A 3 14.31 -23.18 -7.85
C LEU A 3 12.91 -23.28 -8.51
N GLU A 4 12.40 -24.48 -8.72
CA GLU A 4 11.05 -24.67 -9.27
C GLU A 4 9.96 -24.22 -8.29
N ALA A 5 10.16 -24.44 -7.00
CA ALA A 5 9.23 -23.93 -5.98
C ALA A 5 9.19 -22.40 -5.97
N SER A 6 10.36 -21.75 -5.98
CA SER A 6 10.46 -20.28 -6.06
C SER A 6 9.85 -19.71 -7.34
N ARG A 7 10.05 -20.42 -8.47
CA ARG A 7 9.45 -20.02 -9.76
C ARG A 7 7.93 -20.14 -9.72
N ARG A 8 7.37 -21.21 -9.19
CA ARG A 8 5.90 -21.37 -9.04
C ARG A 8 5.32 -20.33 -8.11
N GLN A 9 6.03 -20.02 -7.03
CA GLN A 9 5.61 -18.96 -6.11
C GLN A 9 5.56 -17.61 -6.84
N LEU A 10 6.59 -17.27 -7.63
CA LEU A 10 6.63 -16.03 -8.41
C LEU A 10 5.45 -15.95 -9.40
N PHE A 11 5.12 -17.04 -10.12
CA PHE A 11 3.96 -17.07 -11.02
C PHE A 11 2.65 -16.85 -10.27
N ASN A 12 2.51 -17.50 -9.11
CA ASN A 12 1.33 -17.32 -8.26
C ASN A 12 1.19 -15.87 -7.78
N ASP A 13 2.29 -15.26 -7.35
CA ASP A 13 2.32 -13.87 -6.89
C ASP A 13 2.01 -12.86 -8.01
N MET A 14 2.38 -13.19 -9.26
CA MET A 14 2.02 -12.43 -10.47
C MET A 14 0.59 -12.72 -10.98
N GLY A 15 -0.16 -13.64 -10.36
CA GLY A 15 -1.50 -14.03 -10.83
C GLY A 15 -1.49 -14.82 -12.14
N MET A 16 -0.36 -15.38 -12.56
CA MET A 16 -0.22 -16.16 -13.78
C MET A 16 -0.55 -17.63 -13.53
N ILE A 17 -1.47 -18.20 -14.32
CA ILE A 17 -1.93 -19.59 -14.16
C ILE A 17 -1.05 -20.57 -14.96
N ASP A 18 -0.34 -20.10 -15.99
CA ASP A 18 0.49 -20.96 -16.85
C ASP A 18 1.92 -21.07 -16.34
N PHE A 19 2.23 -22.22 -15.75
CA PHE A 19 3.54 -22.54 -15.19
C PHE A 19 4.55 -23.06 -16.22
N GLY A 20 4.18 -23.14 -17.52
CA GLY A 20 5.00 -23.68 -18.60
C GLY A 20 5.95 -22.67 -19.24
N GLN A 21 5.74 -21.39 -19.03
CA GLN A 21 6.56 -20.34 -19.66
C GLN A 21 7.96 -20.24 -19.03
N SER A 22 8.99 -20.13 -19.87
CA SER A 22 10.36 -19.87 -19.39
C SER A 22 10.53 -18.40 -19.09
N ILE A 23 10.70 -18.04 -17.82
CA ILE A 23 11.11 -16.68 -17.44
C ILE A 23 12.61 -16.57 -17.65
N GLN A 24 13.04 -15.64 -18.51
CA GLN A 24 14.43 -15.20 -18.59
C GLN A 24 14.57 -13.93 -17.75
N ALA A 25 15.26 -14.06 -16.62
CA ALA A 25 15.65 -12.90 -15.84
C ALA A 25 16.67 -12.08 -16.63
N ARG A 26 16.36 -10.82 -16.99
CA ARG A 26 17.34 -9.90 -17.52
C ARG A 26 18.07 -9.23 -16.37
N SER A 27 19.37 -9.44 -16.31
CA SER A 27 20.24 -8.63 -15.44
C SER A 27 20.26 -7.19 -15.96
N LYS A 28 19.63 -6.28 -15.25
CA LYS A 28 19.75 -4.84 -15.51
C LYS A 28 20.72 -4.29 -14.49
N GLU A 29 21.75 -3.54 -14.95
CA GLU A 29 22.59 -2.79 -14.03
C GLU A 29 21.71 -1.94 -13.10
N TRP A 30 22.03 -2.00 -11.82
CA TRP A 30 21.35 -1.16 -10.85
C TRP A 30 22.03 0.21 -10.86
N SER A 31 21.27 1.23 -11.09
CA SER A 31 21.63 2.61 -10.81
C SER A 31 20.55 3.18 -9.87
N PRO A 32 20.93 3.95 -8.85
CA PRO A 32 19.94 4.54 -7.96
C PRO A 32 18.95 5.36 -8.80
N ALA A 33 17.67 4.99 -8.72
CA ALA A 33 16.61 5.83 -9.27
C ALA A 33 16.68 7.20 -8.59
N SER A 34 16.13 8.24 -9.24
CA SER A 34 16.02 9.55 -8.62
C SER A 34 15.27 9.43 -7.30
N ILE A 35 16.01 9.49 -6.18
CA ILE A 35 15.45 9.39 -4.84
C ILE A 35 14.80 10.74 -4.54
N PRO A 36 13.47 10.80 -4.29
CA PRO A 36 12.80 12.06 -4.00
C PRO A 36 13.38 12.68 -2.72
N THR A 37 13.42 14.00 -2.67
CA THR A 37 13.79 14.72 -1.44
C THR A 37 12.77 14.41 -0.32
N SER A 38 13.15 14.67 0.93
CA SER A 38 12.25 14.46 2.08
C SER A 38 10.92 15.22 1.94
N ALA A 39 10.96 16.43 1.36
CA ALA A 39 9.77 17.25 1.14
C ALA A 39 8.89 16.68 0.02
N GLU A 40 9.47 16.28 -1.11
CA GLU A 40 8.77 15.64 -2.22
C GLU A 40 8.16 14.30 -1.80
N ALA A 41 8.90 13.48 -1.06
CA ALA A 41 8.40 12.21 -0.54
C ALA A 41 7.19 12.41 0.37
N LEU A 42 7.21 13.44 1.23
CA LEU A 42 6.08 13.76 2.11
C LEU A 42 4.85 14.26 1.34
N SER A 43 5.03 15.02 0.25
CA SER A 43 3.90 15.46 -0.60
C SER A 43 3.28 14.27 -1.33
N LEU A 44 4.10 13.41 -1.95
CA LEU A 44 3.66 12.18 -2.61
C LEU A 44 2.92 11.24 -1.64
N LEU A 45 3.46 11.05 -0.42
CA LEU A 45 2.81 10.25 0.62
C LEU A 45 1.39 10.73 0.91
N LYS A 46 1.19 12.05 1.07
CA LYS A 46 -0.12 12.64 1.40
C LYS A 46 -1.10 12.56 0.24
N GLU A 47 -0.62 12.62 -1.00
CA GLU A 47 -1.45 12.68 -2.20
C GLU A 47 -1.76 11.31 -2.78
N LYS A 48 -0.83 10.34 -2.65
CA LYS A 48 -0.88 9.08 -3.38
C LYS A 48 -1.04 7.85 -2.50
N ASN A 49 -0.61 7.91 -1.22
CA ASN A 49 -0.69 6.73 -0.37
C ASN A 49 -2.15 6.40 -0.02
N PRO A 50 -2.66 5.20 -0.41
CA PRO A 50 -4.07 4.84 -0.20
C PRO A 50 -4.48 4.84 1.28
N ASN A 51 -3.59 4.42 2.18
CA ASN A 51 -3.88 4.38 3.62
C ASN A 51 -4.06 5.79 4.20
N ILE A 52 -3.26 6.75 3.74
CA ILE A 52 -3.37 8.16 4.14
C ILE A 52 -4.67 8.77 3.60
N LEU A 53 -5.05 8.48 2.35
CA LEU A 53 -6.31 8.95 1.77
C LEU A 53 -7.53 8.36 2.50
N ILE A 54 -7.48 7.08 2.88
CA ILE A 54 -8.52 6.45 3.70
C ILE A 54 -8.64 7.15 5.06
N GLN A 55 -7.53 7.47 5.71
CA GLN A 55 -7.56 8.16 7.01
C GLN A 55 -8.12 9.59 6.89
N GLN A 56 -7.79 10.32 5.82
CA GLN A 56 -8.38 11.63 5.55
C GLN A 56 -9.91 11.54 5.39
N SER A 57 -10.38 10.55 4.60
CA SER A 57 -11.81 10.30 4.42
C SER A 57 -12.48 9.93 5.74
N ARG A 58 -11.79 9.17 6.62
CA ARG A 58 -12.29 8.83 7.96
C ARG A 58 -12.43 10.05 8.88
N ILE A 59 -11.49 10.99 8.81
CA ILE A 59 -11.59 12.26 9.55
C ILE A 59 -12.83 13.05 9.08
N GLU A 60 -13.06 13.12 7.76
CA GLU A 60 -14.25 13.80 7.23
C GLU A 60 -15.54 13.13 7.66
N LEU A 61 -15.58 11.79 7.63
CA LEU A 61 -16.72 11.02 8.12
C LEU A 61 -17.00 11.32 9.60
N ASN A 62 -15.99 11.36 10.46
CA ASN A 62 -16.14 11.69 11.86
C ASN A 62 -16.58 13.15 12.08
N LYS A 63 -16.14 14.11 11.24
CA LYS A 63 -16.68 15.48 11.23
C LYS A 63 -18.17 15.52 10.90
N LEU A 64 -18.62 14.68 9.96
CA LEU A 64 -20.05 14.57 9.65
C LEU A 64 -20.82 13.93 10.80
N GLN A 65 -20.27 12.93 11.48
CA GLN A 65 -20.87 12.33 12.68
C GLN A 65 -21.07 13.35 13.81
N VAL A 66 -20.11 14.26 14.02
CA VAL A 66 -20.28 15.38 14.96
C VAL A 66 -21.43 16.28 14.54
N LYS A 67 -21.57 16.60 13.23
CA LYS A 67 -22.69 17.39 12.71
C LYS A 67 -24.03 16.69 12.91
N ILE A 68 -24.10 15.37 12.67
CA ILE A 68 -25.29 14.55 12.92
C ILE A 68 -25.67 14.57 14.40
N ALA A 69 -24.71 14.31 15.29
CA ALA A 69 -24.94 14.33 16.74
C ALA A 69 -25.38 15.72 17.23
N LYS A 70 -24.90 16.80 16.64
CA LYS A 70 -25.37 18.16 16.88
C LYS A 70 -26.81 18.35 16.36
N GLY A 71 -27.09 17.85 15.14
CA GLY A 71 -28.41 17.95 14.50
C GLY A 71 -29.52 17.24 15.27
N MET A 72 -29.20 16.16 15.99
CA MET A 72 -30.17 15.45 16.85
C MET A 72 -30.76 16.31 17.99
N ARG A 73 -30.16 17.46 18.28
CA ARG A 73 -30.66 18.47 19.24
C ARG A 73 -31.53 19.53 18.59
N SER A 74 -31.63 19.53 17.27
CA SER A 74 -32.43 20.48 16.50
C SER A 74 -33.83 19.93 16.26
N PRO A 75 -34.82 20.80 15.96
CA PRO A 75 -36.14 20.33 15.54
C PRO A 75 -36.03 19.48 14.26
N SER A 76 -36.74 18.34 14.26
CA SER A 76 -36.92 17.52 13.05
C SER A 76 -38.32 17.73 12.51
N ILE A 77 -38.46 17.93 11.22
CA ILE A 77 -39.70 18.06 10.49
C ILE A 77 -39.90 16.79 9.69
N PHE A 78 -41.07 16.18 9.79
CA PHE A 78 -41.41 15.01 8.98
C PHE A 78 -42.74 15.22 8.27
N GLY A 79 -42.89 14.60 7.10
CA GLY A 79 -44.14 14.52 6.37
C GLY A 79 -44.32 13.09 5.86
N SER A 80 -45.56 12.55 5.99
CA SER A 80 -45.94 11.31 5.35
C SER A 80 -47.19 11.49 4.49
N LEU A 81 -47.19 10.78 3.37
CA LEU A 81 -48.33 10.65 2.48
C LEU A 81 -48.70 9.17 2.44
N ASP A 82 -49.86 8.86 2.97
CA ASP A 82 -50.36 7.50 3.07
C ASP A 82 -51.56 7.35 2.14
N TYR A 83 -51.45 6.40 1.21
CA TYR A 83 -52.56 5.98 0.37
C TYR A 83 -52.92 4.53 0.70
N SER A 84 -54.15 4.28 1.08
CA SER A 84 -54.62 2.94 1.44
C SER A 84 -55.96 2.63 0.82
N ALA A 85 -56.10 1.38 0.37
CA ALA A 85 -57.35 0.77 -0.04
C ALA A 85 -57.43 -0.60 0.63
N ASN A 86 -58.55 -0.96 1.24
CA ASN A 86 -58.70 -2.20 1.97
C ASN A 86 -59.79 -3.08 1.31
N GLY A 87 -59.47 -4.36 1.06
CA GLY A 87 -60.40 -5.37 0.53
C GLY A 87 -59.98 -6.76 0.99
N ASP A 88 -60.90 -7.63 1.32
CA ASP A 88 -60.64 -8.99 1.82
C ASP A 88 -60.25 -9.98 0.73
N ASN A 89 -60.52 -9.64 -0.52
CA ASN A 89 -60.11 -10.42 -1.70
C ASN A 89 -59.69 -9.53 -2.88
N SER A 90 -59.21 -10.13 -3.98
CA SER A 90 -58.66 -9.40 -5.13
C SER A 90 -59.69 -8.58 -5.93
N GLU A 91 -60.97 -8.92 -5.85
CA GLU A 91 -62.06 -8.17 -6.52
C GLU A 91 -62.48 -6.98 -5.69
N GLU A 92 -62.69 -7.17 -4.39
CA GLU A 92 -62.98 -6.10 -3.41
C GLU A 92 -61.83 -5.09 -3.35
N LEU A 93 -60.56 -5.55 -3.45
CA LEU A 93 -59.39 -4.64 -3.47
C LEU A 93 -59.42 -3.75 -4.75
N LYS A 94 -59.84 -4.28 -5.90
CA LYS A 94 -59.99 -3.47 -7.15
C LYS A 94 -61.13 -2.43 -7.01
N GLU A 95 -62.22 -2.77 -6.37
CA GLU A 95 -63.29 -1.82 -6.07
C GLU A 95 -62.90 -0.78 -5.02
N ALA A 96 -62.18 -1.21 -3.98
CA ALA A 96 -61.65 -0.30 -2.97
C ALA A 96 -60.68 0.74 -3.54
N PHE A 97 -59.93 0.40 -4.57
CA PHE A 97 -59.07 1.40 -5.29
C PHE A 97 -59.91 2.42 -6.07
N LYS A 98 -61.17 2.13 -6.39
CA LYS A 98 -62.07 3.08 -7.07
C LYS A 98 -62.90 3.92 -6.08
N ASP A 99 -63.49 3.27 -5.11
CA ASP A 99 -64.53 3.87 -4.30
C ASP A 99 -64.19 4.01 -2.80
N ASP A 100 -63.33 3.12 -2.24
CA ASP A 100 -62.98 3.09 -0.81
C ASP A 100 -61.51 3.36 -0.56
N TRP A 101 -60.92 4.32 -1.22
CA TRP A 101 -59.57 4.74 -0.97
C TRP A 101 -59.47 5.85 0.08
N ARG A 102 -58.38 5.87 0.81
CA ARG A 102 -58.06 6.92 1.78
C ARG A 102 -56.68 7.50 1.48
N LEU A 103 -56.64 8.82 1.43
CA LEU A 103 -55.40 9.58 1.34
C LEU A 103 -55.17 10.31 2.65
N GLY A 104 -54.14 9.96 3.37
CA GLY A 104 -53.69 10.61 4.59
C GLY A 104 -52.47 11.48 4.33
N VAL A 105 -52.48 12.71 4.76
CA VAL A 105 -51.33 13.60 4.76
C VAL A 105 -51.06 13.98 6.21
N ASN A 106 -49.86 13.60 6.69
CA ASN A 106 -49.44 13.94 8.05
C ASN A 106 -48.19 14.80 8.00
N MET A 107 -48.15 15.86 8.76
CA MET A 107 -46.98 16.70 8.97
C MET A 107 -46.75 16.90 10.46
N GLY A 108 -45.50 16.83 10.87
CA GLY A 108 -45.18 17.00 12.29
C GLY A 108 -43.79 17.59 12.51
N VAL A 109 -43.62 18.18 13.67
CA VAL A 109 -42.32 18.72 14.15
C VAL A 109 -42.05 18.10 15.50
N THR A 110 -40.86 17.53 15.63
CA THR A 110 -40.39 16.95 16.91
C THR A 110 -39.15 17.71 17.39
N LEU A 111 -39.23 18.22 18.63
CA LEU A 111 -38.09 18.88 19.27
C LEU A 111 -37.82 18.19 20.62
N PRO A 112 -36.63 17.57 20.81
CA PRO A 112 -36.28 16.99 22.11
C PRO A 112 -35.92 18.12 23.11
N LEU A 113 -36.80 18.36 24.09
CA LEU A 113 -36.58 19.39 25.12
C LEU A 113 -35.61 18.92 26.20
N TYR A 114 -35.69 17.65 26.59
CA TYR A 114 -34.85 17.04 27.60
C TYR A 114 -34.63 15.55 27.32
N SER A 115 -33.37 15.11 27.37
CA SER A 115 -32.95 13.73 27.06
C SER A 115 -32.03 13.14 28.13
N GLY A 116 -32.04 13.65 29.36
CA GLY A 116 -31.16 13.17 30.43
C GLY A 116 -29.66 13.26 30.08
N ASN A 117 -29.23 14.32 29.40
CA ASN A 117 -27.85 14.53 28.90
C ASN A 117 -27.37 13.55 27.80
N SER A 118 -28.18 12.59 27.35
CA SER A 118 -27.76 11.57 26.38
C SER A 118 -27.29 12.19 25.06
N LEU A 119 -27.99 13.20 24.55
CA LEU A 119 -27.63 13.88 23.29
C LEU A 119 -26.32 14.71 23.43
N SER A 120 -26.11 15.33 24.59
CA SER A 120 -24.86 16.04 24.88
C SER A 120 -23.67 15.09 24.94
N SER A 121 -23.84 13.95 25.62
CA SER A 121 -22.81 12.90 25.71
C SER A 121 -22.52 12.26 24.35
N ALA A 122 -23.55 12.06 23.52
CA ALA A 122 -23.36 11.57 22.15
C ALA A 122 -22.53 12.54 21.28
N GLN A 123 -22.81 13.84 21.38
CA GLN A 123 -22.02 14.86 20.70
C GLN A 123 -20.58 14.92 21.19
N GLN A 124 -20.34 14.80 22.50
CA GLN A 124 -18.99 14.76 23.06
C GLN A 124 -18.24 13.52 22.60
N ARG A 125 -18.86 12.34 22.62
CA ARG A 125 -18.25 11.11 22.08
C ARG A 125 -17.87 11.25 20.63
N ALA A 126 -18.74 11.82 19.78
CA ALA A 126 -18.43 12.06 18.38
C ALA A 126 -17.23 13.01 18.19
N LYS A 127 -17.12 14.08 19.02
CA LYS A 127 -15.96 14.97 19.02
C LYS A 127 -14.66 14.28 19.42
N ILE A 128 -14.70 13.44 20.44
CA ILE A 128 -13.53 12.68 20.90
C ILE A 128 -13.06 11.72 19.78
N GLU A 129 -13.99 11.05 19.11
CA GLU A 129 -13.67 10.14 18.01
C GLU A 129 -13.09 10.89 16.79
N GLN A 130 -13.60 12.11 16.50
CA GLN A 130 -12.97 12.99 15.51
C GLN A 130 -11.54 13.34 15.90
N GLN A 131 -11.31 13.82 17.13
CA GLN A 131 -9.96 14.18 17.61
C GLN A 131 -9.01 12.99 17.61
N LYS A 132 -9.51 11.80 17.98
CA LYS A 132 -8.74 10.56 17.92
C LYS A 132 -8.28 10.26 16.49
N SER A 133 -9.20 10.32 15.52
CA SER A 133 -8.85 10.07 14.12
C SER A 133 -7.86 11.10 13.54
N GLU A 134 -7.94 12.37 13.98
CA GLU A 134 -6.96 13.40 13.62
C GLU A 134 -5.58 13.11 14.23
N ASN A 135 -5.50 12.68 15.49
CA ASN A 135 -4.26 12.30 16.12
C ASN A 135 -3.64 11.03 15.48
N ASP A 136 -4.46 10.01 15.21
CA ASP A 136 -4.03 8.78 14.53
C ASP A 136 -3.42 9.09 13.15
N TYR A 137 -4.04 10.02 12.39
CA TYR A 137 -3.51 10.50 11.12
C TYR A 137 -2.14 11.17 11.27
N ILE A 138 -1.97 12.06 12.25
CA ILE A 138 -0.70 12.75 12.50
C ILE A 138 0.38 11.76 12.90
N THR A 139 0.07 10.82 13.80
CA THR A 139 1.01 9.78 14.25
C THR A 139 1.46 8.92 13.07
N ASN A 140 0.50 8.44 12.25
CA ASN A 140 0.82 7.60 11.10
C ASN A 140 1.69 8.33 10.06
N ILE A 141 1.42 9.62 9.78
CA ILE A 141 2.30 10.42 8.90
C ILE A 141 3.72 10.52 9.46
N ASN A 142 3.86 10.72 10.77
CA ASN A 142 5.18 10.82 11.39
C ASN A 142 5.93 9.48 11.33
N ASP A 143 5.25 8.37 11.57
CA ASP A 143 5.82 7.02 11.49
C ASP A 143 6.28 6.69 10.07
N LEU A 144 5.43 6.96 9.07
CA LEU A 144 5.78 6.77 7.67
C LEU A 144 6.92 7.69 7.22
N ARG A 145 6.99 8.92 7.73
CA ARG A 145 8.10 9.82 7.47
C ARG A 145 9.42 9.25 7.97
N VAL A 146 9.43 8.69 9.18
CA VAL A 146 10.63 8.03 9.73
C VAL A 146 11.03 6.82 8.88
N GLN A 147 10.07 5.99 8.48
CA GLN A 147 10.33 4.84 7.60
C GLN A 147 10.91 5.28 6.25
N ILE A 148 10.35 6.31 5.62
CA ILE A 148 10.86 6.87 4.36
C ILE A 148 12.32 7.32 4.52
N GLU A 149 12.66 8.03 5.60
CA GLU A 149 14.03 8.49 5.83
C GLU A 149 15.01 7.32 6.05
N LEU A 150 14.59 6.26 6.74
CA LEU A 150 15.40 5.06 6.91
C LEU A 150 15.65 4.35 5.57
N ILE A 151 14.62 4.15 4.76
CA ILE A 151 14.73 3.52 3.44
C ILE A 151 15.62 4.37 2.51
N ARG A 152 15.42 5.69 2.50
CA ARG A 152 16.27 6.60 1.71
C ARG A 152 17.76 6.48 2.08
N LYS A 153 18.07 6.44 3.39
CA LYS A 153 19.44 6.21 3.85
C LYS A 153 19.97 4.84 3.43
N SER A 154 19.14 3.81 3.49
CA SER A 154 19.51 2.46 3.05
C SER A 154 19.87 2.46 1.55
N ILE A 155 19.04 3.08 0.70
CA ILE A 155 19.30 3.16 -0.75
C ILE A 155 20.59 3.93 -1.04
N LEU A 156 20.85 5.05 -0.35
CA LEU A 156 22.10 5.80 -0.47
C LEU A 156 23.32 4.96 -0.08
N ASN A 157 23.21 4.19 0.99
CA ASN A 157 24.24 3.26 1.44
C ASN A 157 24.54 2.19 0.38
N TYR A 158 23.49 1.63 -0.24
CA TYR A 158 23.68 0.68 -1.34
C TYR A 158 24.37 1.32 -2.55
N ALA A 159 24.09 2.59 -2.86
CA ALA A 159 24.75 3.32 -3.92
C ALA A 159 26.28 3.47 -3.70
N GLU A 160 26.71 3.52 -2.43
CA GLU A 160 28.13 3.56 -2.06
C GLU A 160 28.76 2.16 -2.00
N ILE A 161 28.05 1.15 -1.52
CA ILE A 161 28.57 -0.20 -1.30
C ILE A 161 28.67 -1.00 -2.62
N ILE A 162 27.75 -0.84 -3.56
CA ILE A 162 27.69 -1.61 -4.79
C ILE A 162 28.97 -1.43 -5.63
N PRO A 163 29.49 -0.21 -5.91
CA PRO A 163 30.76 -0.03 -6.63
C PRO A 163 31.93 -0.73 -5.94
N ILE A 164 32.00 -0.68 -4.61
CA ILE A 164 33.06 -1.34 -3.84
C ILE A 164 33.00 -2.87 -4.04
N ASN A 165 31.81 -3.47 -3.98
CA ASN A 165 31.65 -4.90 -4.21
C ASN A 165 31.91 -5.30 -5.68
N GLN A 166 31.65 -4.43 -6.64
CA GLN A 166 32.05 -4.64 -8.05
C GLN A 166 33.58 -4.72 -8.17
N GLU A 167 34.30 -3.85 -7.48
CA GLU A 167 35.78 -3.89 -7.47
C GLU A 167 36.33 -5.16 -6.78
N VAL A 168 35.66 -5.62 -5.71
CA VAL A 168 36.01 -6.92 -5.06
C VAL A 168 35.83 -8.09 -6.04
N VAL A 169 34.76 -8.09 -6.85
CA VAL A 169 34.56 -9.11 -7.89
C VAL A 169 35.67 -9.06 -8.93
N LEU A 170 36.00 -7.87 -9.45
CA LEU A 170 37.10 -7.72 -10.41
C LEU A 170 38.42 -8.22 -9.85
N SER A 171 38.75 -7.88 -8.60
CA SER A 171 39.97 -8.36 -7.94
C SER A 171 39.99 -9.88 -7.78
N ALA A 172 38.83 -10.50 -7.47
CA ALA A 172 38.74 -11.96 -7.38
C ALA A 172 38.85 -12.65 -8.74
N GLU A 173 38.37 -12.02 -9.83
CA GLU A 173 38.58 -12.49 -11.22
C GLU A 173 40.05 -12.45 -11.62
N GLU A 174 40.74 -11.36 -11.31
CA GLU A 174 42.18 -11.23 -11.58
C GLU A 174 43.01 -12.23 -10.77
N ASP A 175 42.66 -12.45 -9.48
CA ASP A 175 43.36 -13.44 -8.65
C ASP A 175 43.17 -14.86 -9.19
N LEU A 176 41.93 -15.24 -9.55
CA LEU A 176 41.66 -16.54 -10.18
C LEU A 176 42.53 -16.73 -11.45
N LYS A 177 42.57 -15.71 -12.32
CA LYS A 177 43.36 -15.75 -13.54
C LYS A 177 44.84 -15.94 -13.23
N LEU A 178 45.39 -15.19 -12.26
CA LEU A 178 46.79 -15.29 -11.85
C LEU A 178 47.13 -16.68 -11.29
N VAL A 179 46.26 -17.24 -10.45
CA VAL A 179 46.46 -18.58 -9.88
C VAL A 179 46.36 -19.67 -10.95
N GLN A 180 45.47 -19.54 -11.94
CA GLN A 180 45.39 -20.43 -13.11
C GLN A 180 46.67 -20.40 -13.96
N GLU A 181 47.22 -19.21 -14.20
CA GLU A 181 48.49 -19.04 -14.90
C GLU A 181 49.65 -19.72 -14.12
N LYS A 182 49.75 -19.52 -12.81
CA LYS A 182 50.75 -20.18 -11.95
C LYS A 182 50.59 -21.71 -11.95
N TYR A 183 49.33 -22.21 -11.91
CA TYR A 183 49.05 -23.64 -12.00
C TYR A 183 49.52 -24.25 -13.34
N SER A 184 49.30 -23.53 -14.44
CA SER A 184 49.72 -23.97 -15.80
C SER A 184 51.24 -24.19 -15.93
N VAL A 185 52.02 -23.43 -15.17
CA VAL A 185 53.50 -23.55 -15.15
C VAL A 185 54.02 -24.38 -13.97
N GLY A 186 53.10 -25.03 -13.20
CA GLY A 186 53.46 -25.89 -12.08
C GLY A 186 53.85 -25.16 -10.79
N SER A 187 53.60 -23.84 -10.71
CA SER A 187 53.94 -22.99 -9.56
C SER A 187 52.82 -22.82 -8.55
N ALA A 188 51.62 -23.38 -8.80
CA ALA A 188 50.50 -23.42 -7.89
C ALA A 188 49.83 -24.81 -7.87
N THR A 189 49.07 -25.09 -6.86
CA THR A 189 48.32 -26.34 -6.69
C THR A 189 46.92 -26.23 -7.22
N ILE A 190 46.26 -27.35 -7.53
CA ILE A 190 44.87 -27.38 -7.93
C ILE A 190 43.96 -26.85 -6.80
N LEU A 191 44.35 -27.03 -5.54
CA LEU A 191 43.61 -26.55 -4.37
C LEU A 191 43.55 -25.01 -4.36
N GLU A 192 44.67 -24.33 -4.66
CA GLU A 192 44.71 -22.86 -4.77
C GLU A 192 43.81 -22.37 -5.89
N VAL A 193 43.72 -23.06 -7.03
CA VAL A 193 42.75 -22.70 -8.10
C VAL A 193 41.32 -22.84 -7.64
N LEU A 194 40.99 -23.93 -6.92
CA LEU A 194 39.64 -24.16 -6.38
C LEU A 194 39.29 -23.11 -5.32
N ASP A 195 40.22 -22.73 -4.47
CA ASP A 195 40.02 -21.68 -3.46
C ASP A 195 39.74 -20.31 -4.10
N ALA A 196 40.51 -19.93 -5.10
CA ALA A 196 40.29 -18.71 -5.87
C ALA A 196 38.93 -18.72 -6.60
N GLN A 197 38.55 -19.87 -7.18
CA GLN A 197 37.25 -20.04 -7.82
C GLN A 197 36.08 -19.91 -6.82
N VAL A 198 36.20 -20.50 -5.64
CA VAL A 198 35.20 -20.35 -4.57
C VAL A 198 35.11 -18.91 -4.08
N SER A 199 36.25 -18.21 -3.98
CA SER A 199 36.30 -16.78 -3.63
C SER A 199 35.54 -15.93 -4.64
N LEU A 200 35.78 -16.13 -5.94
CA LEU A 200 35.06 -15.43 -7.02
C LEU A 200 33.55 -15.71 -6.95
N ILE A 201 33.13 -16.96 -6.77
CA ILE A 201 31.70 -17.30 -6.65
C ILE A 201 31.05 -16.59 -5.46
N ARG A 202 31.75 -16.53 -4.31
CA ARG A 202 31.27 -15.83 -3.12
C ARG A 202 31.12 -14.33 -3.36
N SER A 203 32.13 -13.70 -3.99
CA SER A 203 32.10 -12.27 -4.32
C SER A 203 30.95 -11.93 -5.25
N ASN A 204 30.75 -12.72 -6.32
CA ASN A 204 29.63 -12.56 -7.23
C ASN A 204 28.27 -12.74 -6.55
N SER A 205 28.13 -13.76 -5.70
CA SER A 205 26.90 -13.99 -4.94
C SER A 205 26.59 -12.84 -3.99
N SER A 206 27.62 -12.30 -3.32
CA SER A 206 27.48 -11.12 -2.45
C SER A 206 26.99 -9.90 -3.23
N LEU A 207 27.60 -9.59 -4.40
CA LEU A 207 27.20 -8.48 -5.24
C LEU A 207 25.76 -8.61 -5.73
N ILE A 208 25.35 -9.80 -6.18
CA ILE A 208 23.97 -10.08 -6.61
C ILE A 208 22.98 -9.84 -5.48
N ASN A 209 23.26 -10.31 -4.27
CA ASN A 209 22.40 -10.11 -3.11
C ASN A 209 22.26 -8.63 -2.77
N ILE A 210 23.37 -7.89 -2.72
CA ILE A 210 23.36 -6.45 -2.43
C ILE A 210 22.54 -5.67 -3.47
N ILE A 211 22.69 -5.98 -4.76
CA ILE A 211 21.89 -5.36 -5.83
C ILE A 211 20.40 -5.71 -5.69
N HIS A 212 20.09 -6.95 -5.32
CA HIS A 212 18.72 -7.37 -5.08
C HIS A 212 18.11 -6.60 -3.91
N ASP A 213 18.81 -6.51 -2.79
CA ASP A 213 18.36 -5.80 -1.59
C ASP A 213 18.13 -4.31 -1.88
N ALA A 214 19.03 -3.68 -2.65
CA ALA A 214 18.87 -2.29 -3.10
C ALA A 214 17.57 -2.08 -3.91
N ARG A 215 17.25 -3.02 -4.80
CA ARG A 215 16.00 -2.98 -5.59
C ARG A 215 14.75 -3.17 -4.71
N VAL A 216 14.82 -4.07 -3.75
CA VAL A 216 13.73 -4.28 -2.79
C VAL A 216 13.46 -3.00 -2.02
N GLU A 217 14.50 -2.31 -1.55
CA GLU A 217 14.33 -1.04 -0.84
C GLU A 217 13.75 0.07 -1.74
N GLU A 218 14.13 0.15 -3.00
CA GLU A 218 13.51 1.07 -3.96
C GLU A 218 12.01 0.78 -4.15
N MET A 219 11.63 -0.50 -4.26
CA MET A 219 10.23 -0.90 -4.39
C MET A 219 9.44 -0.62 -3.11
N ASN A 220 10.05 -0.85 -1.94
CA ASN A 220 9.46 -0.50 -0.64
C ASN A 220 9.20 1.00 -0.53
N LEU A 221 10.15 1.84 -0.97
CA LEU A 221 9.95 3.29 -1.03
C LEU A 221 8.76 3.66 -1.90
N LYS A 222 8.69 3.12 -3.12
CA LYS A 222 7.59 3.37 -4.06
C LYS A 222 6.24 2.90 -3.52
N ALA A 223 6.21 1.75 -2.84
CA ALA A 223 5.01 1.22 -2.20
C ALA A 223 4.51 2.14 -1.09
N ILE A 224 5.40 2.62 -0.20
CA ILE A 224 5.05 3.56 0.86
C ILE A 224 4.58 4.91 0.29
N LEU A 225 5.19 5.37 -0.80
CA LEU A 225 4.77 6.60 -1.47
C LEU A 225 3.45 6.46 -2.24
N GLY A 226 2.97 5.23 -2.49
CA GLY A 226 1.75 4.95 -3.26
C GLY A 226 1.92 5.18 -4.77
N VAL A 227 3.14 5.04 -5.29
CA VAL A 227 3.46 5.26 -6.73
C VAL A 227 3.83 3.98 -7.46
N LEU A 228 3.69 2.82 -6.82
CA LEU A 228 4.09 1.54 -7.39
C LEU A 228 3.31 1.21 -8.68
N ASP A 229 1.98 1.45 -8.69
CA ASP A 229 1.11 1.13 -9.83
C ASP A 229 1.25 2.09 -11.00
N LEU A 230 1.68 3.33 -10.77
CA LEU A 230 1.80 4.35 -11.82
C LEU A 230 2.90 4.02 -12.85
N GLU A 231 3.93 3.28 -12.46
CA GLU A 231 4.98 2.85 -13.39
C GLU A 231 4.53 1.69 -14.30
N TYR A 232 3.58 0.87 -13.87
CA TYR A 232 3.04 -0.22 -14.68
C TYR A 232 2.05 0.32 -15.72
N GLN A 233 1.18 1.25 -15.36
CA GLN A 233 0.21 1.86 -16.27
C GLN A 233 0.88 2.64 -17.41
N ASN A 234 1.97 3.38 -17.12
CA ASN A 234 2.73 4.10 -18.16
C ASN A 234 3.52 3.20 -19.11
N LYS A 235 3.69 1.90 -18.81
CA LYS A 235 4.38 0.95 -19.69
C LYS A 235 3.44 0.18 -20.62
N GLU A 236 2.14 0.15 -20.34
CA GLU A 236 1.12 -0.44 -21.21
C GLU A 236 0.65 0.54 -22.31
N GLU A 237 0.94 1.86 -22.14
CA GLU A 237 0.59 2.89 -23.12
C GLU A 237 1.73 3.21 -24.12
N GLN A 238 2.89 2.51 -24.07
CA GLN A 238 4.01 2.64 -25.01
C GLN A 238 4.26 1.31 -25.77
#